data_a0ec2e6039ac43a6ab1ba238bea4e950
#
_entry.id   a0ec2e6039ac43a6ab1ba238bea4e950
#
_cell.length_a   1.000
_cell.length_b   1.000
_cell.length_c   1.000
_cell.angle_alpha   90.00
_cell.angle_beta   90.00
_cell.angle_gamma   90.00
#
_symmetry.space_group_name_H-M   'P 1'
#
loop_
_entity.id
_entity.type
_entity.pdbx_description
1 polymer ?
#
loop_
_entity_poly.entity_id
_entity_poly.type
_entity_poly.pdbx_seq_one_letter_code
_entity_poly.pdbx_strand_id
1 'polypeptide(L)'
;VIDGVFYKRYDAKRGKIPPANAIPCCDPDPITGHWPHWIPVDERDKSNIWFMEAYRNADCPTEEGTYEAIGPHFRANPYGLEKDVIEKHGIRVLPDVPRNFEGIRDYLEQHNIEGIVFWKDGQPQCKIKRSDFGFPWGE
;
A
#
# COMPACT_ATOMS: atom_id res chain seq x y z
N VAL A 1 -0.05 5.00 9.78
CA VAL A 1 0.09 5.82 11.00
C VAL A 1 -0.92 5.32 12.03
N ILE A 2 -0.46 5.06 13.23
CA ILE A 2 -1.26 4.61 14.38
C ILE A 2 -0.88 5.51 15.57
N ASP A 3 -1.85 6.19 16.17
CA ASP A 3 -1.64 7.13 17.29
C ASP A 3 -0.49 8.13 17.02
N GLY A 4 -0.43 8.66 15.82
CA GLY A 4 0.59 9.63 15.40
C GLY A 4 1.98 9.04 15.14
N VAL A 5 2.16 7.73 15.26
CA VAL A 5 3.44 7.04 15.04
C VAL A 5 3.45 6.38 13.67
N PHE A 6 4.59 6.50 12.97
CA PHE A 6 4.79 5.90 11.65
C PHE A 6 5.21 4.43 11.78
N TYR A 7 4.44 3.55 11.15
CA TYR A 7 4.68 2.10 11.12
C TYR A 7 4.93 1.65 9.68
N LYS A 8 5.66 0.55 9.54
CA LYS A 8 5.79 -0.18 8.27
C LYS A 8 5.18 -1.58 8.41
N ARG A 9 4.79 -2.13 7.27
CA ARG A 9 4.27 -3.50 7.23
C ARG A 9 5.40 -4.51 7.37
N TYR A 10 5.14 -5.54 8.17
CA TYR A 10 6.01 -6.70 8.33
C TYR A 10 5.18 -7.97 8.17
N ASP A 11 5.49 -8.77 7.18
CA ASP A 11 4.80 -10.05 6.94
C ASP A 11 5.58 -11.18 7.60
N ALA A 12 5.06 -11.68 8.74
CA ALA A 12 5.61 -12.87 9.37
C ALA A 12 5.21 -14.10 8.54
N LYS A 13 6.19 -14.71 7.90
CA LYS A 13 5.98 -15.96 7.16
C LYS A 13 5.83 -17.13 8.12
N ARG A 14 5.24 -18.23 7.64
CA ARG A 14 5.06 -19.45 8.43
C ARG A 14 6.35 -19.86 9.14
N GLY A 15 6.24 -20.08 10.45
CA GLY A 15 7.38 -20.47 11.28
C GLY A 15 8.28 -19.31 11.72
N LYS A 16 7.98 -18.06 11.35
CA LYS A 16 8.69 -16.89 11.83
C LYS A 16 7.98 -16.23 12.99
N ILE A 17 8.76 -15.84 14.00
CA ILE A 17 8.25 -15.12 15.16
C ILE A 17 8.33 -13.62 14.87
N PRO A 18 7.20 -12.88 14.94
CA PRO A 18 7.24 -11.43 14.75
C PRO A 18 8.02 -10.73 15.87
N PRO A 19 8.60 -9.53 15.62
CA PRO A 19 9.21 -8.73 16.65
C PRO A 19 8.27 -8.45 17.83
N ALA A 20 8.81 -8.28 19.03
CA ALA A 20 8.00 -8.08 20.24
C ALA A 20 7.10 -6.83 20.20
N ASN A 21 7.51 -5.80 19.46
CA ASN A 21 6.75 -4.56 19.30
C ASN A 21 5.83 -4.56 18.06
N ALA A 22 5.68 -5.69 17.37
CA ALA A 22 4.80 -5.81 16.21
C ALA A 22 3.33 -5.88 16.64
N ILE A 23 2.48 -5.20 15.89
CA ILE A 23 1.03 -5.20 16.08
C ILE A 23 0.41 -6.03 14.97
N PRO A 24 -0.27 -7.16 15.25
CA PRO A 24 -0.93 -7.95 14.21
C PRO A 24 -2.02 -7.14 13.49
N CYS A 25 -2.04 -7.23 12.16
CA CYS A 25 -3.12 -6.64 11.34
C CYS A 25 -4.39 -7.48 11.40
N CYS A 26 -4.22 -8.80 11.49
CA CYS A 26 -5.29 -9.79 11.49
C CYS A 26 -4.76 -11.12 12.01
N ASP A 27 -5.62 -12.12 12.09
CA ASP A 27 -5.20 -13.50 12.37
C ASP A 27 -4.36 -14.07 11.22
N PRO A 28 -3.45 -15.02 11.50
CA PRO A 28 -2.67 -15.66 10.45
C PRO A 28 -3.57 -16.42 9.47
N ASP A 29 -3.19 -16.37 8.19
CA ASP A 29 -3.89 -17.14 7.14
C ASP A 29 -3.72 -18.65 7.44
N PRO A 30 -4.81 -19.41 7.58
CA PRO A 30 -4.73 -20.82 7.95
C PRO A 30 -4.12 -21.70 6.87
N ILE A 31 -4.10 -21.27 5.61
CA ILE A 31 -3.57 -22.02 4.48
C ILE A 31 -2.13 -21.68 4.21
N THR A 32 -1.82 -20.40 4.00
CA THR A 32 -0.48 -19.93 3.62
C THR A 32 0.43 -19.66 4.81
N GLY A 33 -0.14 -19.42 5.99
CA GLY A 33 0.59 -19.01 7.19
C GLY A 33 1.05 -17.55 7.15
N HIS A 34 0.66 -16.76 6.14
CA HIS A 34 0.94 -15.34 6.08
C HIS A 34 0.29 -14.61 7.25
N TRP A 35 1.08 -13.78 7.93
CA TRP A 35 0.62 -13.05 9.10
C TRP A 35 1.17 -11.63 9.10
N PRO A 36 0.44 -10.67 8.50
CA PRO A 36 0.89 -9.29 8.41
C PRO A 36 0.81 -8.57 9.75
N HIS A 37 1.81 -7.73 10.00
CA HIS A 37 1.96 -6.92 11.19
C HIS A 37 2.33 -5.49 10.83
N TRP A 38 2.15 -4.60 11.79
CA TRP A 38 2.72 -3.26 11.77
C TRP A 38 3.86 -3.19 12.78
N ILE A 39 5.03 -2.69 12.36
CA ILE A 39 6.16 -2.42 13.25
C ILE A 39 6.54 -0.95 13.17
N PRO A 40 6.92 -0.31 14.31
CA PRO A 40 7.37 1.07 14.27
C PRO A 40 8.58 1.24 13.37
N VAL A 41 8.60 2.33 12.60
CA VAL A 41 9.78 2.67 11.78
C VAL A 41 10.82 3.34 12.67
N ASP A 42 11.93 2.65 12.92
CA ASP A 42 13.05 3.18 13.68
C ASP A 42 13.98 3.93 12.71
N GLU A 43 14.12 5.24 12.89
CA GLU A 43 14.98 6.07 12.04
C GLU A 43 16.46 5.76 12.19
N ARG A 44 16.88 5.11 13.27
CA ARG A 44 18.26 4.69 13.50
C ARG A 44 18.63 3.45 12.69
N ASP A 45 17.66 2.69 12.23
CA ASP A 45 17.85 1.52 11.38
C ASP A 45 18.03 1.98 9.94
N LYS A 46 19.22 1.73 9.39
CA LYS A 46 19.57 2.12 8.01
C LYS A 46 18.66 1.51 6.96
N SER A 47 18.03 0.36 7.24
CA SER A 47 17.08 -0.26 6.31
C SER A 47 15.81 0.56 6.13
N ASN A 48 15.52 1.49 7.04
CA ASN A 48 14.35 2.36 7.01
C ASN A 48 14.61 3.74 6.36
N ILE A 49 15.81 3.98 5.81
CA ILE A 49 16.18 5.31 5.31
C ILE A 49 15.18 5.86 4.29
N TRP A 50 14.73 5.04 3.34
CA TRP A 50 13.81 5.47 2.30
C TRP A 50 12.37 5.65 2.81
N PHE A 51 11.96 4.83 3.78
CA PHE A 51 10.67 5.03 4.46
C PHE A 51 10.64 6.35 5.22
N MET A 52 11.71 6.67 5.93
CA MET A 52 11.80 7.93 6.67
C MET A 52 11.88 9.14 5.75
N GLU A 53 12.59 9.03 4.62
CA GLU A 53 12.63 10.09 3.62
C GLU A 53 11.25 10.32 3.00
N ALA A 54 10.56 9.27 2.62
CA ALA A 54 9.20 9.34 2.08
C ALA A 54 8.23 9.97 3.08
N TYR A 55 8.35 9.62 4.35
CA TYR A 55 7.56 10.18 5.44
C TYR A 55 7.80 11.69 5.61
N ARG A 56 9.07 12.12 5.62
CA ARG A 56 9.44 13.54 5.71
C ARG A 56 9.00 14.33 4.48
N ASN A 57 9.15 13.77 3.29
CA ASN A 57 8.72 14.41 2.05
C ASN A 57 7.20 14.61 1.98
N ALA A 58 6.44 13.84 2.73
CA ALA A 58 4.98 13.99 2.89
C ALA A 58 4.61 14.86 4.11
N ASP A 59 5.56 15.63 4.68
CA ASP A 59 5.37 16.50 5.84
C ASP A 59 4.96 15.74 7.12
N CYS A 60 5.49 14.54 7.30
CA CYS A 60 5.30 13.72 8.51
C CYS A 60 3.82 13.63 8.94
N PRO A 61 2.93 13.06 8.11
CA PRO A 61 1.51 13.03 8.43
C PRO A 61 1.22 12.28 9.74
N THR A 62 0.31 12.80 10.53
CA THR A 62 -0.14 12.20 11.80
C THR A 62 -1.55 11.63 11.72
N GLU A 63 -2.23 11.81 10.59
CA GLU A 63 -3.58 11.29 10.39
C GLU A 63 -3.61 9.77 10.41
N GLU A 64 -4.50 9.21 11.22
CA GLU A 64 -4.71 7.75 11.29
C GLU A 64 -5.03 7.17 9.91
N GLY A 65 -4.47 6.02 9.63
CA GLY A 65 -4.78 5.29 8.43
C GLY A 65 -3.58 4.60 7.79
N THR A 66 -3.85 3.99 6.66
CA THR A 66 -2.83 3.30 5.87
C THR A 66 -2.36 4.18 4.73
N TYR A 67 -1.07 4.05 4.41
CA TYR A 67 -0.37 4.82 3.39
C TYR A 67 0.41 3.88 2.48
N GLU A 68 0.66 4.30 1.27
CA GLU A 68 1.55 3.62 0.34
C GLU A 68 2.82 4.44 0.13
N ALA A 69 3.97 3.81 0.25
CA ALA A 69 5.25 4.43 -0.10
C ALA A 69 5.47 4.28 -1.62
N ILE A 70 5.67 5.40 -2.29
CA ILE A 70 5.88 5.47 -3.73
C ILE A 70 7.06 6.39 -4.06
N GLY A 71 7.74 6.10 -5.15
CA GLY A 71 8.87 6.90 -5.61
C GLY A 71 10.05 6.09 -6.13
N PRO A 72 11.21 6.73 -6.32
CA PRO A 72 12.38 6.10 -6.93
C PRO A 72 12.87 4.82 -6.26
N HIS A 73 12.69 4.68 -4.95
CA HIS A 73 13.14 3.52 -4.18
C HIS A 73 12.04 2.48 -3.91
N PHE A 74 10.83 2.69 -4.47
CA PHE A 74 9.69 1.79 -4.28
C PHE A 74 9.16 1.28 -5.60
N ARG A 75 9.10 -0.05 -5.78
CA ARG A 75 8.50 -0.76 -6.91
C ARG A 75 8.89 -0.21 -8.29
N ALA A 76 10.18 0.07 -8.51
CA ALA A 76 10.68 0.61 -9.78
C ALA A 76 10.03 1.94 -10.21
N ASN A 77 9.46 2.68 -9.26
CA ASN A 77 8.91 4.01 -9.49
C ASN A 77 7.87 4.08 -10.64
N PRO A 78 6.78 3.30 -10.56
CA PRO A 78 5.81 3.25 -11.67
C PRO A 78 5.12 4.59 -11.97
N TYR A 79 5.12 5.52 -11.01
CA TYR A 79 4.53 6.86 -11.17
C TYR A 79 5.51 7.90 -11.70
N GLY A 80 6.78 7.56 -11.90
CA GLY A 80 7.80 8.47 -12.41
C GLY A 80 8.07 9.67 -11.50
N LEU A 81 8.03 9.49 -10.18
CA LEU A 81 8.26 10.56 -9.22
C LEU A 81 9.75 10.88 -9.10
N GLU A 82 10.07 12.15 -8.81
CA GLU A 82 11.45 12.58 -8.58
C GLU A 82 11.96 12.26 -7.18
N LYS A 83 11.05 12.08 -6.23
CA LYS A 83 11.38 11.77 -4.82
C LYS A 83 10.37 10.80 -4.22
N ASP A 84 10.80 10.11 -3.18
CA ASP A 84 9.93 9.20 -2.44
C ASP A 84 8.95 9.99 -1.57
N VAL A 85 7.70 9.53 -1.54
CA VAL A 85 6.65 10.07 -0.67
C VAL A 85 5.76 8.93 -0.17
N ILE A 86 5.03 9.17 0.91
CA ILE A 86 3.91 8.31 1.30
C ILE A 86 2.60 9.00 0.93
N GLU A 87 1.63 8.23 0.49
CA GLU A 87 0.32 8.73 0.08
C GLU A 87 -0.77 7.91 0.78
N LYS A 88 -1.75 8.59 1.37
CA LYS A 88 -2.83 7.92 2.06
C LYS A 88 -3.71 7.13 1.09
N HIS A 89 -4.04 5.89 1.43
CA HIS A 89 -4.97 5.10 0.65
C HIS A 89 -6.35 5.76 0.59
N GLY A 90 -6.97 5.70 -0.59
CA GLY A 90 -8.30 6.26 -0.83
C GLY A 90 -8.33 7.76 -1.13
N ILE A 91 -7.18 8.45 -1.15
CA ILE A 91 -7.14 9.89 -1.47
C ILE A 91 -7.37 10.17 -2.96
N ARG A 92 -6.95 9.26 -3.83
CA ARG A 92 -7.16 9.39 -5.28
C ARG A 92 -8.46 8.72 -5.68
N VAL A 93 -9.52 9.50 -5.76
CA VAL A 93 -10.82 9.02 -6.20
C VAL A 93 -10.88 9.01 -7.72
N LEU A 94 -11.30 7.89 -8.30
CA LEU A 94 -11.50 7.75 -9.73
C LEU A 94 -12.99 7.95 -10.04
N PRO A 95 -13.37 9.09 -10.65
CA PRO A 95 -14.75 9.31 -11.05
C PRO A 95 -15.11 8.47 -12.27
N ASP A 96 -16.39 8.17 -12.42
CA ASP A 96 -16.98 7.61 -13.64
C ASP A 96 -16.42 6.23 -14.06
N VAL A 97 -15.91 5.43 -13.09
CA VAL A 97 -15.54 4.04 -13.38
C VAL A 97 -16.82 3.22 -13.56
N PRO A 98 -16.99 2.54 -14.73
CA PRO A 98 -18.13 1.65 -14.93
C PRO A 98 -18.18 0.52 -13.91
N ARG A 99 -19.39 0.07 -13.55
CA ARG A 99 -19.62 -0.98 -12.56
C ARG A 99 -19.96 -2.33 -13.21
N ASN A 100 -19.33 -2.65 -14.34
CA ASN A 100 -19.46 -3.94 -15.01
C ASN A 100 -18.09 -4.43 -15.46
N PHE A 101 -18.00 -5.71 -15.77
CA PHE A 101 -16.74 -6.37 -16.12
C PHE A 101 -16.06 -5.71 -17.33
N GLU A 102 -16.77 -5.54 -18.42
CA GLU A 102 -16.19 -4.98 -19.65
C GLU A 102 -15.75 -3.53 -19.47
N GLY A 103 -16.55 -2.73 -18.79
CA GLY A 103 -16.22 -1.33 -18.50
C GLY A 103 -15.00 -1.17 -17.59
N ILE A 104 -14.88 -2.00 -16.57
CA ILE A 104 -13.70 -2.01 -15.68
C ILE A 104 -12.45 -2.43 -16.47
N ARG A 105 -12.55 -3.48 -17.28
CA ARG A 105 -11.45 -3.93 -18.13
C ARG A 105 -10.98 -2.80 -19.07
N ASP A 106 -11.90 -2.17 -19.79
CA ASP A 106 -11.57 -1.10 -20.73
C ASP A 106 -10.98 0.12 -20.01
N TYR A 107 -11.48 0.45 -18.84
CA TYR A 107 -10.94 1.52 -18.01
C TYR A 107 -9.48 1.24 -17.62
N LEU A 108 -9.18 0.04 -17.15
CA LEU A 108 -7.84 -0.36 -16.76
C LEU A 108 -6.89 -0.47 -17.96
N GLU A 109 -7.39 -0.84 -19.13
CA GLU A 109 -6.60 -0.84 -20.37
C GLU A 109 -6.15 0.56 -20.76
N GLN A 110 -7.05 1.54 -20.62
CA GLN A 110 -6.83 2.94 -21.05
C GLN A 110 -6.10 3.80 -20.02
N HIS A 111 -6.06 3.37 -18.75
CA HIS A 111 -5.44 4.13 -17.67
C HIS A 111 -4.25 3.38 -17.07
N ASN A 112 -3.09 4.05 -17.00
CA ASN A 112 -1.87 3.45 -16.47
C ASN A 112 -1.85 3.50 -14.93
N ILE A 113 -2.72 2.73 -14.30
CA ILE A 113 -2.82 2.56 -12.85
C ILE A 113 -2.71 1.08 -12.49
N GLU A 114 -2.29 0.76 -11.28
CA GLU A 114 -2.17 -0.64 -10.83
C GLU A 114 -3.52 -1.36 -10.83
N GLY A 115 -4.53 -0.68 -10.33
CA GLY A 115 -5.87 -1.24 -10.22
C GLY A 115 -6.85 -0.26 -9.57
N ILE A 116 -8.02 -0.78 -9.27
CA ILE A 116 -9.12 -0.02 -8.67
C ILE A 116 -9.51 -0.67 -7.37
N VAL A 117 -9.63 0.12 -6.31
CA VAL A 117 -10.17 -0.32 -5.02
C VAL A 117 -11.57 0.27 -4.87
N PHE A 118 -12.54 -0.57 -4.61
CA PHE A 118 -13.93 -0.15 -4.37
C PHE A 118 -14.14 0.06 -2.89
N TRP A 119 -14.64 1.23 -2.53
CA TRP A 119 -14.89 1.65 -1.15
C TRP A 119 -16.38 1.75 -0.87
N LYS A 120 -16.76 1.41 0.35
CA LYS A 120 -18.12 1.59 0.86
C LYS A 120 -18.05 1.96 2.34
N ASP A 121 -18.79 3.01 2.71
CA ASP A 121 -18.85 3.49 4.11
C ASP A 121 -17.45 3.72 4.72
N GLY A 122 -16.54 4.32 3.93
CA GLY A 122 -15.18 4.61 4.36
C GLY A 122 -14.26 3.40 4.48
N GLN A 123 -14.67 2.22 4.00
CA GLN A 123 -13.90 0.99 4.07
C GLN A 123 -13.64 0.39 2.69
N PRO A 124 -12.43 -0.12 2.41
CA PRO A 124 -12.14 -0.86 1.19
C PRO A 124 -12.88 -2.20 1.20
N GLN A 125 -13.52 -2.54 0.09
CA GLN A 125 -14.31 -3.76 -0.06
C GLN A 125 -13.62 -4.81 -0.92
N CYS A 126 -13.10 -4.38 -2.07
CA CYS A 126 -12.43 -5.26 -3.00
C CYS A 126 -11.49 -4.47 -3.90
N LYS A 127 -10.56 -5.18 -4.53
CA LYS A 127 -9.59 -4.63 -5.48
C LYS A 127 -9.60 -5.46 -6.74
N ILE A 128 -9.53 -4.79 -7.90
CA ILE A 128 -9.29 -5.42 -9.19
C ILE A 128 -8.08 -4.76 -9.84
N LYS A 129 -7.15 -5.56 -10.34
CA LYS A 129 -5.87 -5.08 -10.88
C LYS A 129 -5.79 -5.24 -12.39
N ARG A 130 -4.95 -4.44 -13.04
CA ARG A 130 -4.61 -4.60 -14.46
C ARG A 130 -4.13 -6.03 -14.74
N SER A 131 -3.31 -6.58 -13.86
CA SER A 131 -2.77 -7.94 -14.00
C SER A 131 -3.85 -9.02 -14.00
N ASP A 132 -5.00 -8.77 -13.41
CA ASP A 132 -6.13 -9.72 -13.43
C ASP A 132 -6.73 -9.88 -14.83
N PHE A 133 -6.51 -8.89 -15.71
CA PHE A 133 -6.89 -8.92 -17.13
C PHE A 133 -5.71 -9.22 -18.06
N GLY A 134 -4.53 -9.51 -17.50
CA GLY A 134 -3.32 -9.74 -18.29
C GLY A 134 -2.63 -8.47 -18.80
N PHE A 135 -2.99 -7.29 -18.30
CA PHE A 135 -2.34 -6.04 -18.66
C PHE A 135 -1.10 -5.82 -17.77
N PRO A 136 0.05 -5.44 -18.34
CA PRO A 136 1.26 -5.19 -17.55
C PRO A 136 1.12 -3.95 -16.66
N TRP A 137 1.87 -3.96 -15.54
CA TRP A 137 1.95 -2.83 -14.63
C TRP A 137 3.36 -2.73 -14.03
N GLY A 138 3.89 -1.51 -13.95
CA GLY A 138 5.17 -1.25 -13.29
C GLY A 138 6.41 -1.64 -14.09
N GLU A 139 6.28 -1.76 -15.39
CA GLU A 139 7.40 -1.98 -16.32
C GLU A 139 8.01 -0.66 -16.79
#